data_8b0a6ec50688d024fc87dec81f7bda31
#
_entry.id   8b0a6ec50688d024fc87dec81f7bda31
#
_cell.length_a   1.000
_cell.length_b   1.000
_cell.length_c   1.000
_cell.angle_alpha   90.00
_cell.angle_beta   90.00
_cell.angle_gamma   90.00
#
_symmetry.space_group_name_H-M   'P 1'
#
loop_
_entity.id
_entity.type
_entity.pdbx_description
1 polymer ?
#
loop_
_entity_poly.entity_id
_entity_poly.type
_entity_poly.pdbx_seq_one_letter_code
_entity_poly.pdbx_strand_id
1 'polypeptide(L)'
;MFYKILHLLPLILLVACTTQLTPPMSKAIMTNADRIQPYAQNPFYWQYKGVPVLLLGGSVEDNLFQIADIEAHLDLLHSIGGNYVRCTMSSRDEGDAWPFARDANTGLYNLEAPGEEYWTRFERFLKLCAARDIVLQIELWDRFDFAREPWQDNPYNPKNNTNYSLEESGLKEAINSHPGAKESAFFRSVPALENNEVILRYQRAQIDELLKRALPYPNVLYCMDNETNESPEWGKYWALYIKAKAGDALVQTTEMWDAWDLQSAQHRHTLDHPELYAFFDLSQNNHRPANEHWANPQLIRQYIIDSGQIRPMNSVKIYGANTGRFGNGRDGQERFWRNIFGGLATSRFHRPDSGLGLGAIAQAHIRSLRDLTDQIDIFTCTPHNDLLTERGWNEAYCTANPGVEYALFFPDGGNILLDVEAAEGEKLSVRWLDIRQSTWQDEVNTTAENQLNLVTPKEEGYWAVVVKVME
;
A
#
# COMPACT_ATOMS: atom_id res chain seq x y z
N MET A 1 -54.41 -72.76 35.29
CA MET A 1 -53.13 -72.05 35.50
C MET A 1 -52.90 -71.23 34.23
N PHE A 2 -53.35 -69.96 34.25
CA PHE A 2 -53.33 -69.13 33.06
C PHE A 2 -52.21 -68.05 33.20
N TYR A 3 -51.20 -68.07 32.30
CA TYR A 3 -50.21 -67.05 32.17
C TYR A 3 -50.68 -65.92 31.26
N LYS A 4 -50.75 -64.67 31.80
CA LYS A 4 -51.03 -63.50 31.04
C LYS A 4 -49.67 -62.98 30.47
N ILE A 5 -49.55 -62.88 29.15
CA ILE A 5 -48.44 -62.26 28.44
C ILE A 5 -48.81 -60.77 28.29
N LEU A 6 -47.94 -59.93 28.86
CA LEU A 6 -48.00 -58.49 28.79
C LEU A 6 -47.15 -58.03 27.55
N HIS A 7 -47.83 -57.42 26.54
CA HIS A 7 -47.16 -56.82 25.39
C HIS A 7 -46.77 -55.41 25.74
N LEU A 8 -45.41 -55.10 25.80
CA LEU A 8 -44.88 -53.76 25.81
C LEU A 8 -44.76 -53.27 24.37
N LEU A 9 -45.45 -52.18 24.03
CA LEU A 9 -45.20 -51.39 22.82
C LEU A 9 -44.02 -50.40 23.06
N PRO A 10 -43.06 -50.31 22.15
CA PRO A 10 -42.03 -49.25 22.25
C PRO A 10 -42.60 -47.92 21.74
N LEU A 11 -42.49 -46.92 22.57
CA LEU A 11 -42.79 -45.52 22.25
C LEU A 11 -41.65 -44.94 21.41
N ILE A 12 -41.85 -44.74 20.11
CA ILE A 12 -40.89 -44.06 19.24
C ILE A 12 -41.05 -42.55 19.42
N LEU A 13 -40.11 -41.89 20.10
CA LEU A 13 -40.00 -40.43 20.12
C LEU A 13 -39.41 -39.93 18.78
N LEU A 14 -40.26 -39.31 17.95
CA LEU A 14 -39.80 -38.53 16.81
C LEU A 14 -39.26 -37.18 17.31
N VAL A 15 -37.93 -37.02 17.33
CA VAL A 15 -37.29 -35.72 17.51
C VAL A 15 -37.38 -34.99 16.17
N ALA A 16 -38.29 -34.04 16.06
CA ALA A 16 -38.31 -33.10 14.93
C ALA A 16 -37.14 -32.12 15.03
N CYS A 17 -36.10 -32.36 14.22
CA CYS A 17 -35.02 -31.40 14.04
C CYS A 17 -35.55 -30.22 13.20
N THR A 18 -35.97 -29.14 13.86
CA THR A 18 -36.25 -27.87 13.19
C THR A 18 -34.93 -27.21 12.84
N THR A 19 -34.47 -27.36 11.60
CA THR A 19 -33.44 -26.52 11.04
C THR A 19 -33.98 -25.08 11.00
N GLN A 20 -33.52 -24.24 11.93
CA GLN A 20 -33.69 -22.80 11.80
C GLN A 20 -32.90 -22.35 10.57
N LEU A 21 -33.60 -22.04 9.49
CA LEU A 21 -33.07 -21.28 8.37
C LEU A 21 -32.67 -19.90 8.91
N THR A 22 -31.39 -19.68 9.10
CA THR A 22 -30.84 -18.33 9.29
C THR A 22 -31.29 -17.50 8.09
N PRO A 23 -31.96 -16.34 8.30
CA PRO A 23 -32.29 -15.46 7.19
C PRO A 23 -31.02 -15.08 6.43
N PRO A 24 -31.09 -14.96 5.09
CA PRO A 24 -29.93 -14.50 4.32
C PRO A 24 -29.50 -13.17 4.91
N MET A 25 -28.22 -13.06 5.26
CA MET A 25 -27.62 -11.78 5.66
C MET A 25 -27.97 -10.76 4.58
N SER A 26 -28.78 -9.78 4.93
CA SER A 26 -28.99 -8.60 4.11
C SER A 26 -27.59 -8.07 3.73
N LYS A 27 -27.27 -8.03 2.43
CA LYS A 27 -26.09 -7.31 1.98
C LYS A 27 -26.28 -5.87 2.46
N ALA A 28 -25.56 -5.50 3.52
CA ALA A 28 -25.53 -4.11 3.97
C ALA A 28 -25.19 -3.27 2.74
N ILE A 29 -25.98 -2.23 2.48
CA ILE A 29 -25.71 -1.31 1.37
C ILE A 29 -24.42 -0.60 1.75
N MET A 30 -23.36 -0.85 1.00
CA MET A 30 -22.07 -0.20 1.18
C MET A 30 -22.22 1.29 0.94
N THR A 31 -21.79 2.09 1.91
CA THR A 31 -21.82 3.56 1.84
C THR A 31 -20.43 4.13 1.59
N ASN A 32 -20.33 5.42 1.25
CA ASN A 32 -19.04 6.08 1.17
C ASN A 32 -18.29 6.12 2.51
N ALA A 33 -19.00 6.03 3.64
CA ALA A 33 -18.38 5.96 4.98
C ALA A 33 -17.57 4.67 5.20
N ASP A 34 -17.93 3.59 4.49
CA ASP A 34 -17.19 2.31 4.57
C ASP A 34 -15.93 2.29 3.72
N ARG A 35 -15.79 3.25 2.79
CA ARG A 35 -14.65 3.30 1.86
C ARG A 35 -13.40 3.85 2.52
N ILE A 36 -12.26 3.38 2.02
CA ILE A 36 -10.96 3.95 2.37
C ILE A 36 -10.95 5.44 1.98
N GLN A 37 -10.61 6.30 2.93
CA GLN A 37 -10.59 7.76 2.76
C GLN A 37 -9.68 8.39 3.82
N PRO A 38 -9.25 9.66 3.65
CA PRO A 38 -8.50 10.36 4.69
C PRO A 38 -9.28 10.38 6.00
N TYR A 39 -8.60 10.14 7.12
CA TYR A 39 -9.20 10.10 8.45
C TYR A 39 -9.63 11.49 8.89
N ALA A 40 -10.92 11.64 9.22
CA ALA A 40 -11.51 12.97 9.47
C ALA A 40 -10.87 13.76 10.62
N GLN A 41 -10.34 13.08 11.66
CA GLN A 41 -9.71 13.73 12.82
C GLN A 41 -8.23 14.04 12.57
N ASN A 42 -7.56 13.23 11.73
CA ASN A 42 -6.19 13.47 11.29
C ASN A 42 -6.00 13.03 9.83
N PRO A 43 -6.22 13.91 8.85
CA PRO A 43 -6.19 13.56 7.43
C PRO A 43 -4.81 13.14 6.90
N PHE A 44 -3.75 13.19 7.69
CA PHE A 44 -2.48 12.55 7.35
C PHE A 44 -2.56 11.03 7.32
N TYR A 45 -3.59 10.44 7.94
CA TYR A 45 -3.82 8.99 7.98
C TYR A 45 -5.07 8.59 7.20
N TRP A 46 -5.27 7.31 7.05
CA TRP A 46 -6.45 6.71 6.44
C TRP A 46 -7.49 6.33 7.48
N GLN A 47 -8.76 6.31 7.08
CA GLN A 47 -9.82 5.54 7.74
C GLN A 47 -10.43 4.54 6.77
N TYR A 48 -10.84 3.39 7.30
CA TYR A 48 -11.52 2.34 6.56
C TYR A 48 -12.64 1.77 7.43
N LYS A 49 -13.84 1.62 6.88
CA LYS A 49 -15.04 1.22 7.66
C LYS A 49 -15.27 2.11 8.90
N GLY A 50 -14.98 3.39 8.78
CA GLY A 50 -15.19 4.39 9.84
C GLY A 50 -14.16 4.40 10.96
N VAL A 51 -13.10 3.56 10.91
CA VAL A 51 -12.03 3.53 11.91
C VAL A 51 -10.69 3.94 11.29
N PRO A 52 -9.80 4.63 12.04
CA PRO A 52 -8.48 4.98 11.56
C PRO A 52 -7.67 3.71 11.29
N VAL A 53 -6.84 3.74 10.26
CA VAL A 53 -6.04 2.60 9.84
C VAL A 53 -4.67 3.02 9.35
N LEU A 54 -3.64 2.33 9.85
CA LEU A 54 -2.27 2.41 9.36
C LEU A 54 -2.03 1.28 8.37
N LEU A 55 -1.53 1.60 7.17
CA LEU A 55 -1.36 0.63 6.10
C LEU A 55 0.07 0.07 6.08
N LEU A 56 0.23 -1.21 6.40
CA LEU A 56 1.50 -1.92 6.47
C LEU A 56 1.50 -3.11 5.53
N GLY A 57 2.57 -3.28 4.74
CA GLY A 57 2.59 -4.38 3.80
C GLY A 57 3.95 -4.82 3.28
N GLY A 58 3.89 -5.80 2.41
CA GLY A 58 5.00 -6.37 1.66
C GLY A 58 4.47 -7.36 0.63
N SER A 59 5.13 -7.53 -0.51
CA SER A 59 4.69 -8.50 -1.51
C SER A 59 5.85 -9.10 -2.30
N VAL A 60 5.59 -10.26 -2.88
CA VAL A 60 6.58 -11.04 -3.66
C VAL A 60 6.67 -10.57 -5.10
N GLU A 61 5.61 -9.93 -5.63
CA GLU A 61 5.54 -9.42 -7.00
C GLU A 61 4.85 -8.05 -7.07
N ASP A 62 5.00 -7.37 -8.21
CA ASP A 62 4.32 -6.12 -8.51
C ASP A 62 2.90 -6.35 -9.04
N ASN A 63 2.72 -7.33 -9.94
CA ASN A 63 1.44 -7.74 -10.52
C ASN A 63 0.78 -8.87 -9.70
N LEU A 64 0.61 -8.62 -8.41
CA LEU A 64 0.32 -9.62 -7.38
C LEU A 64 -0.89 -10.50 -7.67
N PHE A 65 -1.90 -10.00 -8.42
CA PHE A 65 -3.08 -10.80 -8.77
C PHE A 65 -2.78 -11.96 -9.74
N GLN A 66 -1.62 -11.96 -10.38
CA GLN A 66 -1.20 -12.97 -11.36
C GLN A 66 -0.52 -14.19 -10.72
N ILE A 67 -0.01 -14.07 -9.47
CA ILE A 67 0.70 -15.18 -8.83
C ILE A 67 -0.24 -16.34 -8.48
N ALA A 68 0.26 -17.58 -8.58
CA ALA A 68 -0.52 -18.79 -8.33
C ALA A 68 -1.03 -18.87 -6.89
N ASP A 69 -0.16 -18.55 -5.91
CA ASP A 69 -0.41 -18.74 -4.48
C ASP A 69 -0.91 -17.45 -3.79
N ILE A 70 -1.68 -16.63 -4.51
CA ILE A 70 -2.14 -15.33 -4.00
C ILE A 70 -2.90 -15.43 -2.67
N GLU A 71 -3.71 -16.45 -2.48
CA GLU A 71 -4.48 -16.64 -1.24
C GLU A 71 -3.57 -16.90 -0.05
N ALA A 72 -2.60 -17.81 -0.17
CA ALA A 72 -1.61 -18.08 0.86
C ALA A 72 -0.75 -16.84 1.18
N HIS A 73 -0.41 -16.05 0.16
CA HIS A 73 0.32 -14.79 0.33
C HIS A 73 -0.47 -13.77 1.16
N LEU A 74 -1.75 -13.59 0.87
CA LEU A 74 -2.62 -12.68 1.61
C LEU A 74 -2.93 -13.18 3.04
N ASP A 75 -3.06 -14.50 3.22
CA ASP A 75 -3.22 -15.12 4.54
C ASP A 75 -1.99 -14.87 5.41
N LEU A 76 -0.79 -15.07 4.86
CA LEU A 76 0.45 -14.78 5.54
C LEU A 76 0.53 -13.30 5.92
N LEU A 77 0.28 -12.39 4.98
CA LEU A 77 0.29 -10.95 5.23
C LEU A 77 -0.66 -10.57 6.36
N HIS A 78 -1.90 -11.04 6.30
CA HIS A 78 -2.92 -10.77 7.32
C HIS A 78 -2.51 -11.33 8.70
N SER A 79 -1.95 -12.55 8.74
CA SER A 79 -1.55 -13.22 10.00
C SER A 79 -0.46 -12.51 10.80
N ILE A 80 0.30 -11.64 10.14
CA ILE A 80 1.37 -10.84 10.76
C ILE A 80 0.95 -9.38 11.01
N GLY A 81 -0.35 -9.06 10.87
CA GLY A 81 -0.87 -7.71 11.05
C GLY A 81 -0.70 -6.79 9.86
N GLY A 82 -0.26 -7.31 8.70
CA GLY A 82 -0.23 -6.57 7.45
C GLY A 82 -1.63 -6.45 6.85
N ASN A 83 -1.91 -5.28 6.26
CA ASN A 83 -3.24 -4.95 5.73
C ASN A 83 -3.18 -4.12 4.45
N TYR A 84 -2.05 -4.16 3.74
CA TYR A 84 -1.87 -3.35 2.54
C TYR A 84 -1.07 -4.08 1.47
N VAL A 85 -1.57 -4.02 0.23
CA VAL A 85 -0.87 -4.47 -0.96
C VAL A 85 -0.97 -3.43 -2.07
N ARG A 86 0.05 -3.40 -2.93
CA ARG A 86 0.09 -2.67 -4.18
C ARG A 86 0.08 -3.67 -5.32
N CYS A 87 -0.57 -3.33 -6.42
CA CYS A 87 -0.66 -4.19 -7.58
C CYS A 87 -0.61 -3.38 -8.88
N THR A 88 0.38 -3.64 -9.74
CA THR A 88 0.34 -3.18 -11.13
C THR A 88 -0.60 -4.07 -11.93
N MET A 89 -1.28 -3.49 -12.92
CA MET A 89 -2.11 -4.24 -13.87
C MET A 89 -1.26 -4.80 -15.03
N SER A 90 -0.04 -5.19 -14.73
CA SER A 90 0.98 -5.69 -15.64
C SER A 90 0.82 -7.16 -15.99
N SER A 91 1.38 -7.56 -17.14
CA SER A 91 1.36 -8.93 -17.68
C SER A 91 2.69 -9.27 -18.38
N ARG A 92 3.82 -9.03 -17.71
CA ARG A 92 5.16 -9.18 -18.28
C ARG A 92 5.95 -10.39 -17.77
N ASP A 93 5.43 -11.08 -16.75
CA ASP A 93 6.11 -12.21 -16.18
C ASP A 93 5.64 -13.54 -16.78
N GLU A 94 6.45 -14.58 -16.71
CA GLU A 94 6.11 -15.89 -17.30
C GLU A 94 4.84 -16.47 -16.63
N GLY A 95 3.86 -16.83 -17.46
CA GLY A 95 2.57 -17.36 -16.99
C GLY A 95 1.51 -16.31 -16.71
N ASP A 96 1.80 -15.04 -16.94
CA ASP A 96 0.80 -13.97 -16.84
C ASP A 96 -0.24 -14.07 -17.95
N ALA A 97 -1.48 -13.79 -17.59
CA ALA A 97 -2.56 -13.58 -18.55
C ALA A 97 -2.60 -12.12 -19.00
N TRP A 98 -3.14 -11.86 -20.19
CA TRP A 98 -3.32 -10.52 -20.74
C TRP A 98 -4.78 -10.07 -20.66
N PRO A 99 -5.05 -8.75 -20.59
CA PRO A 99 -6.41 -8.21 -20.37
C PRO A 99 -7.36 -8.42 -21.57
N PHE A 100 -6.88 -8.90 -22.68
CA PHE A 100 -7.64 -9.09 -23.92
C PHE A 100 -7.68 -10.54 -24.37
N ALA A 101 -8.76 -10.92 -25.07
CA ALA A 101 -8.89 -12.25 -25.64
C ALA A 101 -7.89 -12.46 -26.78
N ARG A 102 -7.29 -13.65 -26.80
CA ARG A 102 -6.32 -14.06 -27.82
C ARG A 102 -6.91 -15.18 -28.69
N ASP A 103 -6.87 -15.03 -30.00
CA ASP A 103 -7.29 -16.06 -30.93
C ASP A 103 -6.27 -17.20 -30.97
N ALA A 104 -6.72 -18.43 -30.75
CA ALA A 104 -5.84 -19.60 -30.62
C ALA A 104 -5.19 -20.01 -31.92
N ASN A 105 -5.77 -19.65 -33.10
CA ASN A 105 -5.26 -20.04 -34.39
C ASN A 105 -4.23 -19.05 -34.93
N THR A 106 -4.48 -17.76 -34.74
CA THR A 106 -3.61 -16.69 -35.22
C THR A 106 -2.60 -16.22 -34.19
N GLY A 107 -2.90 -16.40 -32.90
CA GLY A 107 -2.11 -15.88 -31.81
C GLY A 107 -2.29 -14.38 -31.59
N LEU A 108 -3.18 -13.71 -32.33
CA LEU A 108 -3.42 -12.27 -32.23
C LEU A 108 -4.50 -11.95 -31.18
N TYR A 109 -4.38 -10.79 -30.57
CA TYR A 109 -5.36 -10.29 -29.61
C TYR A 109 -6.49 -9.53 -30.29
N ASN A 110 -7.67 -9.60 -29.69
CA ASN A 110 -8.79 -8.72 -30.00
C ASN A 110 -9.00 -7.73 -28.82
N LEU A 111 -8.63 -6.48 -28.99
CA LEU A 111 -8.73 -5.44 -27.97
C LEU A 111 -10.19 -5.01 -27.67
N GLU A 112 -11.18 -5.53 -28.38
CA GLU A 112 -12.62 -5.34 -28.09
C GLU A 112 -13.18 -6.45 -27.20
N ALA A 113 -12.42 -7.50 -26.95
CA ALA A 113 -12.86 -8.64 -26.16
C ALA A 113 -11.99 -8.83 -24.91
N PRO A 114 -12.56 -8.88 -23.71
CA PRO A 114 -11.81 -9.09 -22.48
C PRO A 114 -11.18 -10.48 -22.41
N GLY A 115 -9.97 -10.59 -21.88
CA GLY A 115 -9.28 -11.84 -21.58
C GLY A 115 -9.83 -12.47 -20.30
N GLU A 116 -10.57 -13.57 -20.44
CA GLU A 116 -11.32 -14.18 -19.32
C GLU A 116 -10.43 -14.53 -18.14
N GLU A 117 -9.28 -15.14 -18.37
CA GLU A 117 -8.35 -15.57 -17.32
C GLU A 117 -7.81 -14.37 -16.52
N TYR A 118 -7.35 -13.32 -17.18
CA TYR A 118 -6.85 -12.10 -16.54
C TYR A 118 -7.87 -11.49 -15.59
N TRP A 119 -9.08 -11.29 -16.08
CA TRP A 119 -10.13 -10.66 -15.30
C TRP A 119 -10.67 -11.57 -14.19
N THR A 120 -10.65 -12.89 -14.38
CA THR A 120 -10.99 -13.87 -13.33
C THR A 120 -9.97 -13.85 -12.20
N ARG A 121 -8.67 -13.81 -12.51
CA ARG A 121 -7.60 -13.66 -11.52
C ARG A 121 -7.75 -12.35 -10.74
N PHE A 122 -8.02 -11.25 -11.43
CA PHE A 122 -8.21 -9.94 -10.81
C PHE A 122 -9.46 -9.89 -9.90
N GLU A 123 -10.60 -10.43 -10.33
CA GLU A 123 -11.79 -10.53 -9.49
C GLU A 123 -11.57 -11.39 -8.23
N ARG A 124 -10.85 -12.51 -8.38
CA ARG A 124 -10.46 -13.33 -7.24
C ARG A 124 -9.62 -12.53 -6.25
N PHE A 125 -8.66 -11.79 -6.74
CA PHE A 125 -7.78 -10.96 -5.91
C PHE A 125 -8.55 -9.89 -5.12
N LEU A 126 -9.45 -9.16 -5.78
CA LEU A 126 -10.32 -8.17 -5.12
C LEU A 126 -11.14 -8.80 -3.98
N LYS A 127 -11.74 -9.97 -4.23
CA LYS A 127 -12.52 -10.72 -3.23
C LYS A 127 -11.65 -11.16 -2.04
N LEU A 128 -10.46 -11.68 -2.31
CA LEU A 128 -9.53 -12.13 -1.27
C LEU A 128 -9.03 -10.99 -0.40
N CYS A 129 -8.69 -9.84 -0.99
CA CYS A 129 -8.29 -8.63 -0.26
C CYS A 129 -9.44 -8.12 0.63
N ALA A 130 -10.65 -8.00 0.08
CA ALA A 130 -11.80 -7.50 0.82
C ALA A 130 -12.21 -8.42 1.99
N ALA A 131 -12.07 -9.76 1.82
CA ALA A 131 -12.38 -10.73 2.86
C ALA A 131 -11.40 -10.68 4.06
N ARG A 132 -10.23 -10.05 3.89
CA ARG A 132 -9.17 -9.91 4.90
C ARG A 132 -8.96 -8.48 5.37
N ASP A 133 -9.82 -7.56 4.97
CA ASP A 133 -9.66 -6.12 5.22
C ASP A 133 -8.30 -5.56 4.77
N ILE A 134 -7.74 -6.13 3.71
CA ILE A 134 -6.52 -5.66 3.08
C ILE A 134 -6.87 -4.55 2.07
N VAL A 135 -6.30 -3.37 2.26
CA VAL A 135 -6.41 -2.26 1.31
C VAL A 135 -5.50 -2.53 0.11
N LEU A 136 -6.06 -2.37 -1.08
CA LEU A 136 -5.39 -2.60 -2.35
C LEU A 136 -5.16 -1.28 -3.07
N GLN A 137 -3.91 -0.94 -3.38
CA GLN A 137 -3.59 0.11 -4.36
C GLN A 137 -3.40 -0.52 -5.74
N ILE A 138 -4.20 -0.10 -6.71
CA ILE A 138 -4.10 -0.51 -8.11
C ILE A 138 -3.33 0.57 -8.88
N GLU A 139 -2.31 0.17 -9.61
CA GLU A 139 -1.65 1.01 -10.61
C GLU A 139 -2.20 0.65 -11.98
N LEU A 140 -2.95 1.60 -12.58
CA LEU A 140 -3.71 1.36 -13.82
C LEU A 140 -2.81 0.91 -14.96
N TRP A 141 -1.65 1.54 -15.04
CA TRP A 141 -0.65 1.32 -16.08
C TRP A 141 0.70 1.02 -15.45
N ASP A 142 1.53 0.30 -16.20
CA ASP A 142 2.95 0.13 -15.89
C ASP A 142 3.76 0.41 -17.15
N ARG A 143 4.47 1.53 -17.17
CA ARG A 143 5.27 1.94 -18.33
C ARG A 143 6.29 0.90 -18.79
N PHE A 144 6.70 -0.01 -17.89
CA PHE A 144 7.65 -1.08 -18.20
C PHE A 144 7.06 -2.14 -19.13
N ASP A 145 5.73 -2.25 -19.24
CA ASP A 145 5.06 -3.14 -20.19
C ASP A 145 5.11 -2.61 -21.64
N PHE A 146 5.46 -1.34 -21.83
CA PHE A 146 5.39 -0.64 -23.11
C PHE A 146 6.76 -0.33 -23.72
N ALA A 147 7.79 -1.06 -23.30
CA ALA A 147 9.16 -0.95 -23.83
C ALA A 147 9.92 -2.28 -23.67
N ARG A 148 10.99 -2.46 -24.43
CA ARG A 148 11.89 -3.62 -24.43
C ARG A 148 11.17 -4.94 -24.70
N GLU A 149 11.58 -6.03 -24.02
CA GLU A 149 11.00 -7.37 -24.17
C GLU A 149 9.48 -7.39 -23.87
N PRO A 150 8.96 -6.78 -22.80
CA PRO A 150 7.52 -6.80 -22.54
C PRO A 150 6.67 -6.20 -23.66
N TRP A 151 7.17 -5.17 -24.34
CA TRP A 151 6.48 -4.58 -25.49
C TRP A 151 6.32 -5.53 -26.66
N GLN A 152 7.24 -6.51 -26.82
CA GLN A 152 7.19 -7.45 -27.94
C GLN A 152 5.94 -8.35 -27.89
N ASP A 153 5.46 -8.67 -26.69
CA ASP A 153 4.30 -9.55 -26.47
C ASP A 153 3.03 -8.78 -26.05
N ASN A 154 3.16 -7.47 -25.84
CA ASN A 154 2.05 -6.63 -25.41
C ASN A 154 0.92 -6.58 -26.45
N PRO A 155 -0.36 -6.77 -26.05
CA PRO A 155 -1.50 -6.69 -26.96
C PRO A 155 -1.63 -5.35 -27.70
N TYR A 156 -1.21 -4.25 -27.10
CA TYR A 156 -1.22 -2.92 -27.75
C TYR A 156 -0.15 -2.75 -28.82
N ASN A 157 0.81 -3.67 -28.93
CA ASN A 157 1.73 -3.63 -30.05
C ASN A 157 0.97 -3.95 -31.35
N PRO A 158 1.06 -3.10 -32.41
CA PRO A 158 0.29 -3.29 -33.64
C PRO A 158 0.47 -4.65 -34.30
N LYS A 159 1.62 -5.31 -34.11
CA LYS A 159 1.86 -6.65 -34.64
C LYS A 159 1.11 -7.78 -33.91
N ASN A 160 0.61 -7.52 -32.70
CA ASN A 160 0.02 -8.52 -31.82
C ASN A 160 -1.50 -8.47 -31.78
N ASN A 161 -2.16 -7.50 -32.43
CA ASN A 161 -3.61 -7.37 -32.41
C ASN A 161 -4.23 -7.26 -33.80
N THR A 162 -5.54 -7.45 -33.88
CA THR A 162 -6.32 -7.36 -35.12
C THR A 162 -7.05 -6.03 -35.28
N ASN A 163 -6.86 -5.09 -34.38
CA ASN A 163 -7.75 -3.92 -34.24
C ASN A 163 -7.22 -2.66 -34.93
N TYR A 164 -5.91 -2.58 -35.14
CA TYR A 164 -5.27 -1.48 -35.85
C TYR A 164 -3.90 -1.87 -36.39
N SER A 165 -3.48 -1.19 -37.44
CA SER A 165 -2.16 -1.27 -38.02
C SER A 165 -1.16 -0.33 -37.38
N LEU A 166 0.10 -0.47 -37.73
CA LEU A 166 1.19 0.45 -37.37
C LEU A 166 0.89 1.90 -37.79
N GLU A 167 0.42 2.06 -39.04
CA GLU A 167 0.11 3.36 -39.62
C GLU A 167 -1.07 4.04 -38.88
N GLU A 168 -2.14 3.29 -38.61
CA GLU A 168 -3.33 3.82 -37.93
C GLU A 168 -3.06 4.21 -36.49
N SER A 169 -2.27 3.39 -35.76
CA SER A 169 -1.99 3.62 -34.34
C SER A 169 -0.87 4.63 -34.11
N GLY A 170 0.09 4.75 -35.05
CA GLY A 170 1.32 5.51 -34.84
C GLY A 170 2.26 4.91 -33.78
N LEU A 171 1.96 3.72 -33.24
CA LEU A 171 2.82 3.02 -32.29
C LEU A 171 3.98 2.35 -33.03
N LYS A 172 5.14 2.24 -32.38
CA LYS A 172 6.31 1.53 -32.91
C LYS A 172 6.19 0.03 -32.62
N GLU A 173 6.56 -0.83 -33.57
CA GLU A 173 6.66 -2.29 -33.33
C GLU A 173 7.76 -2.65 -32.33
N ALA A 174 8.84 -1.89 -32.28
CA ALA A 174 9.94 -2.10 -31.38
C ALA A 174 10.32 -0.80 -30.63
N ILE A 175 10.45 -0.90 -29.31
CA ILE A 175 10.94 0.15 -28.42
C ILE A 175 12.03 -0.49 -27.57
N ASN A 176 13.29 -0.31 -27.95
CA ASN A 176 14.42 -0.97 -27.29
C ASN A 176 15.03 -0.14 -26.14
N SER A 177 14.65 1.12 -26.05
CA SER A 177 15.10 2.01 -24.99
C SER A 177 14.44 1.72 -23.65
N HIS A 178 15.05 2.21 -22.56
CA HIS A 178 14.40 2.23 -21.25
C HIS A 178 13.12 3.07 -21.30
N PRO A 179 12.03 2.70 -20.60
CA PRO A 179 10.78 3.49 -20.56
C PRO A 179 10.99 4.98 -20.28
N GLY A 180 12.00 5.33 -19.47
CA GLY A 180 12.41 6.71 -19.21
C GLY A 180 12.83 7.54 -20.42
N ALA A 181 13.08 6.91 -21.59
CA ALA A 181 13.37 7.62 -22.84
C ALA A 181 12.12 8.22 -23.52
N LYS A 182 10.91 7.91 -23.01
CA LYS A 182 9.62 8.45 -23.49
C LYS A 182 9.33 8.18 -24.98
N GLU A 183 9.77 7.05 -25.49
CA GLU A 183 9.57 6.71 -26.90
C GLU A 183 8.18 6.15 -27.20
N SER A 184 7.45 5.66 -26.16
CA SER A 184 6.12 5.08 -26.35
C SER A 184 5.06 6.16 -26.49
N ALA A 185 4.46 6.27 -27.67
CA ALA A 185 3.32 7.16 -27.93
C ALA A 185 2.05 6.74 -27.18
N PHE A 186 2.01 5.52 -26.62
CA PHE A 186 0.90 5.02 -25.82
C PHE A 186 0.51 5.99 -24.69
N PHE A 187 1.49 6.60 -24.00
CA PHE A 187 1.29 7.52 -22.87
C PHE A 187 0.98 8.95 -23.31
N ARG A 188 0.79 9.22 -24.59
CA ARG A 188 0.43 10.53 -25.12
C ARG A 188 -0.90 10.53 -25.88
N SER A 189 -1.65 9.43 -25.84
CA SER A 189 -2.92 9.25 -26.57
C SER A 189 -4.06 10.15 -26.12
N VAL A 190 -3.99 10.74 -24.92
CA VAL A 190 -5.06 11.55 -24.31
C VAL A 190 -5.30 12.86 -25.04
N PRO A 191 -6.54 13.45 -24.98
CA PRO A 191 -6.91 14.64 -25.74
C PRO A 191 -6.02 15.86 -25.55
N ALA A 192 -5.46 16.05 -24.36
CA ALA A 192 -4.57 17.17 -24.05
C ALA A 192 -3.15 17.01 -24.64
N LEU A 193 -2.82 15.84 -25.17
CA LEU A 193 -1.51 15.53 -25.77
C LEU A 193 -1.67 15.26 -27.29
N GLU A 194 -1.49 14.02 -27.73
CA GLU A 194 -1.57 13.66 -29.16
C GLU A 194 -3.00 13.36 -29.63
N ASN A 195 -3.96 13.22 -28.71
CA ASN A 195 -5.37 12.90 -29.01
C ASN A 195 -5.54 11.71 -29.95
N ASN A 196 -4.84 10.60 -29.65
CA ASN A 196 -4.87 9.39 -30.51
C ASN A 196 -6.07 8.51 -30.14
N GLU A 197 -7.23 8.78 -30.75
CA GLU A 197 -8.47 8.03 -30.50
C GLU A 197 -8.41 6.56 -30.95
N VAL A 198 -7.49 6.20 -31.86
CA VAL A 198 -7.29 4.81 -32.27
C VAL A 198 -6.84 3.94 -31.08
N ILE A 199 -5.97 4.47 -30.26
CA ILE A 199 -5.46 3.79 -29.05
C ILE A 199 -6.37 4.05 -27.86
N LEU A 200 -6.74 5.30 -27.66
CA LEU A 200 -7.43 5.76 -26.45
C LEU A 200 -8.77 5.04 -26.22
N ARG A 201 -9.49 4.65 -27.27
CA ARG A 201 -10.74 3.87 -27.13
C ARG A 201 -10.51 2.52 -26.46
N TYR A 202 -9.40 1.83 -26.73
CA TYR A 202 -9.08 0.55 -26.13
C TYR A 202 -8.52 0.72 -24.72
N GLN A 203 -7.77 1.77 -24.46
CA GLN A 203 -7.35 2.14 -23.11
C GLN A 203 -8.57 2.40 -22.22
N ARG A 204 -9.55 3.16 -22.71
CA ARG A 204 -10.83 3.37 -22.00
C ARG A 204 -11.57 2.06 -21.76
N ALA A 205 -11.66 1.19 -22.74
CA ALA A 205 -12.33 -0.10 -22.61
C ALA A 205 -11.67 -0.98 -21.53
N GLN A 206 -10.33 -1.04 -21.49
CA GLN A 206 -9.60 -1.76 -20.45
C GLN A 206 -9.86 -1.18 -19.06
N ILE A 207 -9.81 0.16 -18.93
CA ILE A 207 -10.08 0.81 -17.64
C ILE A 207 -11.56 0.65 -17.24
N ASP A 208 -12.50 0.66 -18.17
CA ASP A 208 -13.92 0.38 -17.90
C ASP A 208 -14.10 -1.04 -17.34
N GLU A 209 -13.42 -2.05 -17.90
CA GLU A 209 -13.45 -3.42 -17.38
C GLU A 209 -12.80 -3.53 -15.99
N LEU A 210 -11.73 -2.77 -15.72
CA LEU A 210 -11.13 -2.67 -14.39
C LEU A 210 -12.11 -2.06 -13.38
N LEU A 211 -12.66 -0.89 -13.70
CA LEU A 211 -13.53 -0.14 -12.80
C LEU A 211 -14.85 -0.87 -12.52
N LYS A 212 -15.43 -1.53 -13.53
CA LYS A 212 -16.61 -2.39 -13.35
C LYS A 212 -16.41 -3.42 -12.23
N ARG A 213 -15.20 -3.94 -12.07
CA ARG A 213 -14.83 -4.94 -11.06
C ARG A 213 -14.39 -4.31 -9.74
N ALA A 214 -13.61 -3.23 -9.79
CA ALA A 214 -12.98 -2.65 -8.62
C ALA A 214 -13.88 -1.68 -7.85
N LEU A 215 -14.73 -0.88 -8.51
CA LEU A 215 -15.60 0.11 -7.86
C LEU A 215 -16.58 -0.45 -6.80
N PRO A 216 -17.07 -1.70 -6.91
CA PRO A 216 -17.88 -2.32 -5.85
C PRO A 216 -17.11 -2.53 -4.53
N TYR A 217 -15.79 -2.47 -4.52
CA TYR A 217 -14.97 -2.71 -3.33
C TYR A 217 -14.58 -1.41 -2.63
N PRO A 218 -14.74 -1.33 -1.29
CA PRO A 218 -14.46 -0.10 -0.54
C PRO A 218 -12.98 0.10 -0.19
N ASN A 219 -12.17 -0.92 -0.35
CA ASN A 219 -10.77 -1.02 0.08
C ASN A 219 -9.77 -0.77 -1.05
N VAL A 220 -10.14 0.01 -2.09
CA VAL A 220 -9.31 0.22 -3.27
C VAL A 220 -8.84 1.67 -3.36
N LEU A 221 -7.54 1.85 -3.53
CA LEU A 221 -6.85 3.08 -3.90
C LEU A 221 -6.38 2.98 -5.37
N TYR A 222 -6.33 4.09 -6.08
CA TYR A 222 -5.95 4.12 -7.48
C TYR A 222 -4.71 5.00 -7.70
N CYS A 223 -3.70 4.46 -8.35
CA CYS A 223 -2.53 5.17 -8.85
C CYS A 223 -2.55 5.13 -10.38
N MET A 224 -2.24 6.24 -11.03
CA MET A 224 -2.42 6.34 -12.47
C MET A 224 -1.39 5.50 -13.24
N ASP A 225 -0.14 5.48 -12.80
CA ASP A 225 0.91 4.70 -13.45
C ASP A 225 1.98 4.27 -12.43
N ASN A 226 2.68 3.19 -12.74
CA ASN A 226 3.90 2.82 -12.05
C ASN A 226 5.08 3.64 -12.60
N GLU A 227 5.56 4.58 -11.78
CA GLU A 227 6.68 5.46 -12.11
C GLU A 227 6.44 6.33 -13.35
N THR A 228 5.38 7.14 -13.29
CA THR A 228 5.04 8.09 -14.35
C THR A 228 6.24 8.97 -14.73
N ASN A 229 6.51 9.03 -16.02
CA ASN A 229 7.58 9.85 -16.59
C ASN A 229 7.11 10.78 -17.72
N GLU A 230 5.84 10.72 -18.07
CA GLU A 230 5.22 11.52 -19.13
C GLU A 230 4.71 12.88 -18.62
N SER A 231 3.94 13.57 -19.46
CA SER A 231 3.28 14.81 -19.07
C SER A 231 2.26 14.59 -17.97
N PRO A 232 2.11 15.54 -17.01
CA PRO A 232 1.06 15.49 -16.00
C PRO A 232 -0.36 15.36 -16.59
N GLU A 233 -0.58 15.79 -17.82
CA GLU A 233 -1.89 15.67 -18.50
C GLU A 233 -2.31 14.20 -18.72
N TRP A 234 -1.36 13.27 -18.77
CA TRP A 234 -1.65 11.83 -18.80
C TRP A 234 -2.34 11.37 -17.51
N GLY A 235 -1.69 11.54 -16.37
CA GLY A 235 -2.24 11.13 -15.07
C GLY A 235 -3.54 11.88 -14.73
N LYS A 236 -3.59 13.18 -15.00
CA LYS A 236 -4.80 14.01 -14.84
C LYS A 236 -6.00 13.46 -15.61
N TYR A 237 -5.79 13.05 -16.87
CA TYR A 237 -6.86 12.47 -17.67
C TYR A 237 -7.45 11.23 -17.02
N TRP A 238 -6.61 10.29 -16.56
CA TRP A 238 -7.06 9.05 -15.95
C TRP A 238 -7.68 9.26 -14.56
N ALA A 239 -7.15 10.18 -13.76
CA ALA A 239 -7.75 10.55 -12.48
C ALA A 239 -9.18 11.11 -12.66
N LEU A 240 -9.39 12.00 -13.63
CA LEU A 240 -10.70 12.53 -13.98
C LEU A 240 -11.62 11.44 -14.55
N TYR A 241 -11.09 10.53 -15.39
CA TYR A 241 -11.85 9.44 -15.98
C TYR A 241 -12.40 8.50 -14.90
N ILE A 242 -11.55 8.08 -13.93
CA ILE A 242 -11.97 7.26 -12.80
C ILE A 242 -13.07 7.94 -12.00
N LYS A 243 -12.88 9.22 -11.65
CA LYS A 243 -13.88 10.00 -10.89
C LYS A 243 -15.22 10.10 -11.62
N ALA A 244 -15.18 10.33 -12.93
CA ALA A 244 -16.40 10.39 -13.75
C ALA A 244 -17.12 9.02 -13.79
N LYS A 245 -16.38 7.91 -13.90
CA LYS A 245 -16.96 6.56 -13.91
C LYS A 245 -17.43 6.10 -12.53
N ALA A 246 -16.82 6.55 -11.46
CA ALA A 246 -17.23 6.24 -10.10
C ALA A 246 -18.59 6.86 -9.73
N GLY A 247 -19.01 7.95 -10.39
CA GLY A 247 -20.25 8.65 -10.08
C GLY A 247 -20.24 9.14 -8.62
N ASP A 248 -21.20 8.67 -7.82
CA ASP A 248 -21.32 9.04 -6.41
C ASP A 248 -20.39 8.24 -5.47
N ALA A 249 -19.72 7.19 -5.97
CA ALA A 249 -18.80 6.41 -5.17
C ALA A 249 -17.50 7.19 -4.90
N LEU A 250 -17.13 7.30 -3.62
CA LEU A 250 -15.88 7.93 -3.22
C LEU A 250 -14.68 7.09 -3.69
N VAL A 251 -13.79 7.70 -4.44
CA VAL A 251 -12.54 7.08 -4.92
C VAL A 251 -11.35 7.97 -4.59
N GLN A 252 -10.22 7.34 -4.23
CA GLN A 252 -8.98 8.04 -3.89
C GLN A 252 -7.94 7.77 -4.97
N THR A 253 -7.40 8.82 -5.54
CA THR A 253 -6.45 8.76 -6.66
C THR A 253 -5.14 9.44 -6.29
N THR A 254 -4.04 8.95 -6.85
CA THR A 254 -2.69 9.54 -6.77
C THR A 254 -1.91 9.33 -8.05
N GLU A 255 -0.73 9.90 -8.12
CA GLU A 255 0.28 9.69 -9.16
C GLU A 255 1.60 9.28 -8.52
N MET A 256 2.28 8.28 -9.07
CA MET A 256 3.62 7.87 -8.66
C MET A 256 4.63 8.30 -9.72
N TRP A 257 5.37 9.36 -9.45
CA TRP A 257 6.39 9.88 -10.37
C TRP A 257 7.71 9.10 -10.30
N ASP A 258 8.44 9.07 -11.41
CA ASP A 258 9.82 8.54 -11.48
C ASP A 258 10.90 9.57 -11.06
N ALA A 259 10.50 10.67 -10.50
CA ALA A 259 11.42 11.73 -10.08
C ALA A 259 11.96 11.46 -8.66
N TRP A 260 13.29 11.38 -8.53
CA TRP A 260 13.95 11.12 -7.25
C TRP A 260 13.96 12.33 -6.30
N ASP A 261 13.81 13.52 -6.87
CA ASP A 261 13.64 14.75 -6.11
C ASP A 261 12.16 14.96 -5.81
N LEU A 262 11.77 14.79 -4.56
CA LEU A 262 10.39 14.97 -4.11
C LEU A 262 9.88 16.42 -4.24
N GLN A 263 10.78 17.38 -4.45
CA GLN A 263 10.45 18.78 -4.70
C GLN A 263 10.37 19.11 -6.21
N SER A 264 10.58 18.12 -7.09
CA SER A 264 10.50 18.31 -8.54
C SER A 264 9.13 18.82 -8.99
N ALA A 265 9.08 19.40 -10.19
CA ALA A 265 7.84 19.90 -10.78
C ALA A 265 6.76 18.81 -10.92
N GLN A 266 7.16 17.55 -11.13
CA GLN A 266 6.23 16.42 -11.21
C GLN A 266 5.55 16.17 -9.87
N HIS A 267 6.29 16.05 -8.78
CA HIS A 267 5.74 15.89 -7.44
C HIS A 267 4.92 17.11 -7.02
N ARG A 268 5.38 18.32 -7.37
CA ARG A 268 4.63 19.57 -7.14
C ARG A 268 3.28 19.54 -7.84
N HIS A 269 3.19 19.00 -9.05
CA HIS A 269 1.91 18.88 -9.73
C HIS A 269 0.90 18.07 -8.91
N THR A 270 1.30 16.92 -8.31
CA THR A 270 0.41 16.15 -7.44
C THR A 270 0.06 16.92 -6.17
N LEU A 271 1.02 17.63 -5.57
CA LEU A 271 0.80 18.42 -4.36
C LEU A 271 -0.15 19.60 -4.59
N ASP A 272 -0.06 20.25 -5.74
CA ASP A 272 -0.81 21.47 -6.08
C ASP A 272 -2.24 21.16 -6.57
N HIS A 273 -2.59 19.87 -6.81
CA HIS A 273 -3.91 19.46 -7.31
C HIS A 273 -4.62 18.45 -6.36
N PRO A 274 -4.96 18.85 -5.12
CA PRO A 274 -5.65 17.99 -4.17
C PRO A 274 -7.03 17.54 -4.63
N GLU A 275 -7.68 18.31 -5.52
CA GLU A 275 -8.96 17.96 -6.14
C GLU A 275 -8.86 16.76 -7.10
N LEU A 276 -7.66 16.51 -7.63
CA LEU A 276 -7.34 15.33 -8.45
C LEU A 276 -6.77 14.19 -7.60
N TYR A 277 -5.82 14.51 -6.72
CA TYR A 277 -4.98 13.54 -6.02
C TYR A 277 -5.22 13.62 -4.51
N ALA A 278 -5.98 12.67 -4.00
CA ALA A 278 -6.41 12.63 -2.60
C ALA A 278 -5.31 12.23 -1.62
N PHE A 279 -4.19 11.71 -2.11
CA PHE A 279 -3.01 11.35 -1.33
C PHE A 279 -1.75 11.52 -2.15
N PHE A 280 -0.61 11.57 -1.46
CA PHE A 280 0.69 11.79 -2.07
C PHE A 280 1.56 10.54 -1.97
N ASP A 281 2.06 10.04 -3.11
CA ASP A 281 3.05 8.98 -3.15
C ASP A 281 4.46 9.55 -3.14
N LEU A 282 5.30 9.05 -2.22
CA LEU A 282 6.71 9.44 -2.10
C LEU A 282 7.65 8.22 -2.13
N SER A 283 7.26 7.19 -2.85
CA SER A 283 8.03 5.95 -2.98
C SER A 283 9.43 6.16 -3.56
N GLN A 284 9.66 7.23 -4.32
CA GLN A 284 10.98 7.58 -4.86
C GLN A 284 11.98 8.09 -3.81
N ASN A 285 11.56 8.28 -2.56
CA ASN A 285 12.47 8.57 -1.45
C ASN A 285 13.46 7.42 -1.13
N ASN A 286 13.30 6.28 -1.76
CA ASN A 286 14.17 5.10 -1.62
C ASN A 286 15.65 5.31 -1.96
N HIS A 287 15.99 6.42 -2.60
CA HIS A 287 17.37 6.75 -2.97
C HIS A 287 18.17 7.41 -1.84
N ARG A 288 17.54 7.66 -0.68
CA ARG A 288 18.14 8.41 0.42
C ARG A 288 18.35 7.52 1.64
N PRO A 289 19.49 7.64 2.34
CA PRO A 289 19.75 6.92 3.58
C PRO A 289 19.42 7.76 4.82
N ALA A 290 19.23 7.10 5.95
CA ALA A 290 19.23 7.67 7.29
C ALA A 290 18.47 9.02 7.41
N ASN A 291 19.13 10.06 7.87
CA ASN A 291 18.54 11.39 8.09
C ASN A 291 17.98 12.04 6.82
N GLU A 292 18.59 11.82 5.63
CA GLU A 292 18.04 12.36 4.39
C GLU A 292 16.70 11.71 4.06
N HIS A 293 16.59 10.38 4.27
CA HIS A 293 15.33 9.67 4.09
C HIS A 293 14.24 10.20 5.03
N TRP A 294 14.59 10.60 6.25
CA TRP A 294 13.67 11.22 7.20
C TRP A 294 13.29 12.65 6.81
N ALA A 295 14.28 13.46 6.43
CA ALA A 295 14.12 14.89 6.20
C ALA A 295 13.22 15.19 4.97
N ASN A 296 13.35 14.43 3.89
CA ASN A 296 12.58 14.64 2.67
C ASN A 296 11.05 14.58 2.88
N PRO A 297 10.48 13.55 3.53
CA PRO A 297 9.06 13.54 3.86
C PRO A 297 8.63 14.72 4.76
N GLN A 298 9.50 15.20 5.65
CA GLN A 298 9.16 16.33 6.51
C GLN A 298 9.00 17.62 5.71
N LEU A 299 9.78 17.84 4.65
CA LEU A 299 9.60 18.97 3.74
C LEU A 299 8.25 18.90 3.01
N ILE A 300 7.87 17.71 2.56
CA ILE A 300 6.56 17.48 1.91
C ILE A 300 5.42 17.65 2.91
N ARG A 301 5.57 17.10 4.12
CA ARG A 301 4.58 17.25 5.19
C ARG A 301 4.34 18.71 5.52
N GLN A 302 5.42 19.50 5.67
CA GLN A 302 5.32 20.93 5.95
C GLN A 302 4.61 21.66 4.80
N TYR A 303 4.95 21.34 3.55
CA TYR A 303 4.26 21.90 2.39
C TYR A 303 2.75 21.61 2.40
N ILE A 304 2.36 20.38 2.72
CA ILE A 304 0.93 19.99 2.84
C ILE A 304 0.25 20.78 3.96
N ILE A 305 0.92 20.98 5.11
CA ILE A 305 0.42 21.79 6.24
C ILE A 305 0.20 23.25 5.79
N ASP A 306 1.22 23.86 5.18
CA ASP A 306 1.18 25.26 4.74
C ASP A 306 0.11 25.53 3.68
N SER A 307 -0.16 24.53 2.84
CA SER A 307 -1.25 24.60 1.83
C SER A 307 -2.65 24.49 2.43
N GLY A 308 -2.78 24.01 3.68
CA GLY A 308 -4.06 23.70 4.34
C GLY A 308 -4.81 22.51 3.72
N GLN A 309 -4.16 21.75 2.81
CA GLN A 309 -4.77 20.61 2.11
C GLN A 309 -4.22 19.28 2.67
N ILE A 310 -4.47 19.05 3.96
CA ILE A 310 -3.98 17.88 4.69
C ILE A 310 -4.51 16.59 4.05
N ARG A 311 -3.61 15.64 3.78
CA ARG A 311 -3.95 14.37 3.14
C ARG A 311 -2.87 13.31 3.40
N PRO A 312 -3.17 12.01 3.24
CA PRO A 312 -2.21 10.94 3.50
C PRO A 312 -0.97 11.01 2.61
N MET A 313 0.16 10.62 3.19
CA MET A 313 1.42 10.38 2.49
C MET A 313 1.72 8.88 2.50
N ASN A 314 1.94 8.30 1.33
CA ASN A 314 2.17 6.87 1.18
C ASN A 314 3.58 6.57 0.63
N SER A 315 4.22 5.52 1.16
CA SER A 315 5.40 4.90 0.58
C SER A 315 5.12 3.44 0.29
N VAL A 316 4.95 3.11 -0.98
CA VAL A 316 4.51 1.78 -1.43
C VAL A 316 5.62 0.92 -2.02
N LYS A 317 6.83 1.50 -2.16
CA LYS A 317 8.04 0.83 -2.66
C LYS A 317 9.20 1.09 -1.73
N ILE A 318 9.45 0.22 -0.77
CA ILE A 318 10.68 0.29 0.03
C ILE A 318 11.70 -0.63 -0.61
N TYR A 319 12.67 -0.05 -1.30
CA TYR A 319 13.86 -0.75 -1.77
C TYR A 319 14.84 -0.99 -0.64
N GLY A 320 15.84 -1.81 -0.89
CA GLY A 320 16.86 -2.17 0.06
C GLY A 320 16.88 -3.66 0.29
N ALA A 321 17.40 -4.37 -0.68
CA ALA A 321 17.79 -5.77 -0.62
C ALA A 321 19.29 -5.87 -0.89
N ASN A 322 19.91 -6.99 -0.53
CA ASN A 322 21.35 -7.19 -0.78
C ASN A 322 21.71 -7.26 -2.28
N THR A 323 20.71 -7.28 -3.16
CA THR A 323 20.86 -7.29 -4.62
C THR A 323 20.47 -5.97 -5.28
N GLY A 324 19.79 -5.07 -4.57
CA GLY A 324 19.30 -3.81 -5.12
C GLY A 324 20.35 -2.70 -5.17
N ARG A 325 20.25 -1.82 -6.17
CA ARG A 325 21.13 -0.65 -6.30
C ARG A 325 20.81 0.50 -5.35
N PHE A 326 19.67 0.44 -4.67
CA PHE A 326 19.15 1.49 -3.79
C PHE A 326 19.32 1.14 -2.30
N GLY A 327 20.49 0.64 -1.93
CA GLY A 327 20.83 0.23 -0.58
C GLY A 327 20.76 -1.29 -0.40
N ASN A 328 20.91 -1.73 0.84
CA ASN A 328 20.91 -3.12 1.25
C ASN A 328 19.71 -3.45 2.14
N GLY A 329 19.66 -4.69 2.66
CA GLY A 329 18.55 -5.12 3.52
C GLY A 329 18.42 -4.31 4.81
N ARG A 330 19.49 -3.70 5.32
CA ARG A 330 19.45 -2.77 6.45
C ARG A 330 18.68 -1.49 6.08
N ASP A 331 18.99 -0.89 4.93
CA ASP A 331 18.30 0.31 4.45
C ASP A 331 16.79 0.07 4.31
N GLY A 332 16.38 -1.10 3.78
CA GLY A 332 14.97 -1.48 3.66
C GLY A 332 14.27 -1.54 5.02
N GLN A 333 14.89 -2.18 6.01
CA GLN A 333 14.36 -2.29 7.38
C GLN A 333 14.19 -0.90 8.02
N GLU A 334 15.23 -0.07 7.93
CA GLU A 334 15.22 1.26 8.53
C GLU A 334 14.21 2.20 7.86
N ARG A 335 14.09 2.16 6.52
CA ARG A 335 13.11 2.97 5.76
C ARG A 335 11.68 2.65 6.16
N PHE A 336 11.37 1.39 6.44
CA PHE A 336 10.05 0.96 6.87
C PHE A 336 9.60 1.68 8.15
N TRP A 337 10.47 1.76 9.15
CA TRP A 337 10.20 2.43 10.42
C TRP A 337 10.22 3.94 10.28
N ARG A 338 11.22 4.50 9.60
CA ARG A 338 11.31 5.95 9.38
C ARG A 338 10.10 6.52 8.64
N ASN A 339 9.48 5.77 7.74
CA ASN A 339 8.26 6.20 7.08
C ASN A 339 7.13 6.43 8.11
N ILE A 340 6.84 5.46 8.94
CA ILE A 340 5.73 5.55 9.91
C ILE A 340 6.03 6.58 11.00
N PHE A 341 7.22 6.55 11.57
CA PHE A 341 7.64 7.53 12.58
C PHE A 341 7.73 8.95 12.01
N GLY A 342 8.00 9.07 10.71
CA GLY A 342 7.95 10.31 9.93
C GLY A 342 6.55 10.78 9.54
N GLY A 343 5.50 10.12 10.03
CA GLY A 343 4.10 10.52 9.83
C GLY A 343 3.49 10.12 8.50
N LEU A 344 4.01 9.06 7.84
CA LEU A 344 3.38 8.47 6.67
C LEU A 344 2.25 7.52 7.08
N ALA A 345 1.19 7.50 6.28
CA ALA A 345 0.05 6.62 6.48
C ALA A 345 0.28 5.18 5.99
N THR A 346 1.33 4.97 5.21
CA THR A 346 1.59 3.68 4.54
C THR A 346 3.07 3.40 4.46
N SER A 347 3.46 2.14 4.73
CA SER A 347 4.82 1.65 4.52
C SER A 347 4.77 0.21 4.03
N ARG A 348 5.38 -0.08 2.85
CA ARG A 348 5.33 -1.41 2.22
C ARG A 348 6.69 -1.82 1.67
N PHE A 349 7.17 -2.99 2.06
CA PHE A 349 8.35 -3.62 1.46
C PHE A 349 8.10 -3.99 0.00
N HIS A 350 9.02 -3.59 -0.86
CA HIS A 350 8.99 -3.94 -2.27
C HIS A 350 9.42 -5.41 -2.49
N ARG A 351 9.13 -5.96 -3.68
CA ARG A 351 9.42 -7.34 -4.05
C ARG A 351 10.90 -7.73 -3.87
N PRO A 352 11.22 -9.04 -3.77
CA PRO A 352 12.55 -9.52 -3.33
C PRO A 352 13.73 -9.20 -4.26
N ASP A 353 13.49 -8.87 -5.53
CA ASP A 353 14.56 -8.48 -6.47
C ASP A 353 15.22 -7.14 -6.13
N SER A 354 14.51 -6.28 -5.42
CA SER A 354 14.96 -4.93 -5.04
C SER A 354 14.58 -4.51 -3.61
N GLY A 355 13.76 -5.29 -2.92
CA GLY A 355 13.32 -5.05 -1.54
C GLY A 355 13.33 -6.33 -0.70
N LEU A 356 12.66 -6.32 0.44
CA LEU A 356 12.58 -7.46 1.37
C LEU A 356 11.34 -8.35 1.12
N GLY A 357 10.48 -7.94 0.19
CA GLY A 357 9.27 -8.69 -0.14
C GLY A 357 8.34 -8.90 1.06
N LEU A 358 7.91 -10.14 1.22
CA LEU A 358 7.22 -10.64 2.43
C LEU A 358 8.05 -11.76 3.09
N GLY A 359 9.39 -11.67 3.00
CA GLY A 359 10.32 -12.61 3.64
C GLY A 359 10.31 -12.50 5.17
N ALA A 360 11.00 -13.40 5.86
CA ALA A 360 10.98 -13.50 7.32
C ALA A 360 11.35 -12.18 8.03
N ILE A 361 12.30 -11.41 7.48
CA ILE A 361 12.68 -10.10 8.02
C ILE A 361 11.52 -9.12 7.90
N ALA A 362 10.91 -9.00 6.72
CA ALA A 362 9.77 -8.11 6.50
C ALA A 362 8.60 -8.48 7.43
N GLN A 363 8.32 -9.77 7.60
CA GLN A 363 7.27 -10.28 8.51
C GLN A 363 7.51 -9.86 9.96
N ALA A 364 8.76 -9.98 10.47
CA ALA A 364 9.10 -9.54 11.82
C ALA A 364 8.88 -8.03 12.01
N HIS A 365 9.33 -7.23 11.04
CA HIS A 365 9.17 -5.77 11.10
C HIS A 365 7.70 -5.32 11.03
N ILE A 366 6.88 -5.95 10.17
CA ILE A 366 5.44 -5.65 10.09
C ILE A 366 4.75 -5.99 11.43
N ARG A 367 5.02 -7.20 11.98
CA ARG A 367 4.47 -7.63 13.27
C ARG A 367 4.89 -6.69 14.39
N SER A 368 6.18 -6.40 14.51
CA SER A 368 6.69 -5.52 15.57
C SER A 368 6.13 -4.11 15.50
N LEU A 369 5.97 -3.56 14.29
CA LEU A 369 5.37 -2.23 14.14
C LEU A 369 3.88 -2.25 14.51
N ARG A 370 3.15 -3.33 14.17
CA ARG A 370 1.76 -3.49 14.60
C ARG A 370 1.66 -3.61 16.13
N ASP A 371 2.49 -4.47 16.73
CA ASP A 371 2.57 -4.61 18.19
C ASP A 371 2.88 -3.27 18.89
N LEU A 372 3.73 -2.44 18.30
CA LEU A 372 4.04 -1.11 18.83
C LEU A 372 2.84 -0.15 18.71
N THR A 373 2.19 -0.12 17.55
CA THR A 373 1.04 0.78 17.34
C THR A 373 -0.22 0.34 18.09
N ASP A 374 -0.26 -0.89 18.60
CA ASP A 374 -1.28 -1.33 19.55
C ASP A 374 -1.04 -0.80 20.99
N GLN A 375 0.17 -0.31 21.25
CA GLN A 375 0.52 0.29 22.56
C GLN A 375 0.36 1.81 22.59
N ILE A 376 0.36 2.50 21.46
CA ILE A 376 0.21 3.95 21.33
C ILE A 376 -0.89 4.30 20.35
N ASP A 377 -1.48 5.47 20.49
CA ASP A 377 -2.35 6.04 19.47
C ASP A 377 -1.51 6.79 18.41
N ILE A 378 -0.97 6.03 17.45
CA ILE A 378 -0.13 6.59 16.38
C ILE A 378 -0.85 7.70 15.59
N PHE A 379 -2.19 7.73 15.59
CA PHE A 379 -2.99 8.71 14.85
C PHE A 379 -3.03 10.09 15.53
N THR A 380 -2.61 10.17 16.79
CA THR A 380 -2.41 11.42 17.52
C THR A 380 -0.95 11.85 17.61
N CYS A 381 -0.03 10.94 17.29
CA CYS A 381 1.41 11.21 17.29
C CYS A 381 1.85 11.99 16.04
N THR A 382 2.90 12.79 16.19
CA THR A 382 3.58 13.51 15.10
C THR A 382 5.09 13.28 15.14
N PRO A 383 5.82 13.47 14.02
CA PRO A 383 7.28 13.35 14.01
C PRO A 383 7.96 14.36 14.95
N HIS A 384 8.79 13.89 15.87
CA HIS A 384 9.40 14.69 16.92
C HIS A 384 10.88 14.35 17.20
N ASN A 385 11.73 14.35 16.15
CA ASN A 385 13.18 14.25 16.39
C ASN A 385 13.79 15.45 17.13
N ASP A 386 13.07 16.57 17.21
CA ASP A 386 13.42 17.76 18.01
C ASP A 386 13.43 17.49 19.51
N LEU A 387 12.70 16.48 20.00
CA LEU A 387 12.74 16.02 21.38
C LEU A 387 13.98 15.18 21.71
N LEU A 388 14.82 14.83 20.73
CA LEU A 388 15.99 13.98 20.91
C LEU A 388 17.26 14.82 21.02
N THR A 389 17.91 14.83 22.19
CA THR A 389 19.19 15.50 22.41
C THR A 389 20.33 14.49 22.43
N GLU A 390 21.55 14.96 22.14
CA GLU A 390 22.76 14.13 22.03
C GLU A 390 22.66 13.00 21.00
N ARG A 391 21.78 13.17 19.98
CA ARG A 391 21.48 12.18 18.96
C ARG A 391 22.52 12.13 17.84
N GLY A 392 23.08 10.95 17.58
CA GLY A 392 23.89 10.68 16.37
C GLY A 392 23.05 10.73 15.10
N TRP A 393 23.72 10.84 13.95
CA TRP A 393 23.09 11.08 12.64
C TRP A 393 22.00 10.06 12.24
N ASN A 394 22.12 8.79 12.62
CA ASN A 394 21.14 7.72 12.34
C ASN A 394 20.80 6.91 13.60
N GLU A 395 20.92 7.49 14.79
CA GLU A 395 20.83 6.74 16.04
C GLU A 395 19.41 6.43 16.45
N ALA A 396 18.52 7.42 16.40
CA ALA A 396 17.12 7.23 16.78
C ALA A 396 16.17 8.15 16.00
N TYR A 397 14.90 7.77 15.94
CA TYR A 397 13.81 8.53 15.33
C TYR A 397 12.60 8.50 16.25
N CYS A 398 11.93 9.63 16.45
CA CYS A 398 10.84 9.80 17.38
C CYS A 398 9.53 10.19 16.69
N THR A 399 8.44 9.56 17.11
CA THR A 399 7.07 10.05 16.94
C THR A 399 6.42 10.17 18.31
N ALA A 400 5.65 11.22 18.55
CA ALA A 400 5.11 11.47 19.88
C ALA A 400 3.82 12.28 19.86
N ASN A 401 3.05 12.15 20.93
CA ASN A 401 2.07 13.10 21.44
C ASN A 401 2.63 13.64 22.78
N PRO A 402 3.41 14.74 22.77
CA PRO A 402 4.17 15.19 23.92
C PRO A 402 3.29 15.38 25.16
N GLY A 403 3.74 14.87 26.30
CA GLY A 403 2.98 14.88 27.55
C GLY A 403 1.99 13.73 27.73
N VAL A 404 1.86 12.85 26.70
CA VAL A 404 0.97 11.68 26.72
C VAL A 404 1.76 10.39 26.43
N GLU A 405 2.40 10.33 25.25
CA GLU A 405 3.12 9.14 24.82
C GLU A 405 4.18 9.45 23.76
N TYR A 406 5.23 8.64 23.76
CA TYR A 406 6.38 8.77 22.86
C TYR A 406 6.77 7.38 22.37
N ALA A 407 7.13 7.27 21.10
CA ALA A 407 7.73 6.07 20.53
C ALA A 407 9.02 6.42 19.79
N LEU A 408 10.08 5.65 20.08
CA LEU A 408 11.36 5.82 19.43
C LEU A 408 11.79 4.55 18.72
N PHE A 409 12.42 4.72 17.56
CA PHE A 409 13.05 3.65 16.78
C PHE A 409 14.56 3.86 16.73
N PHE A 410 15.32 2.81 17.11
CA PHE A 410 16.78 2.75 17.06
C PHE A 410 17.23 1.74 16.01
N PRO A 411 17.87 2.18 14.91
CA PRO A 411 18.34 1.30 13.86
C PRO A 411 19.46 0.32 14.26
N ASP A 412 20.23 0.64 15.30
CA ASP A 412 21.43 -0.15 15.66
C ASP A 412 21.86 0.01 17.14
N GLY A 413 20.89 0.00 18.01
CA GLY A 413 21.18 0.35 19.41
C GLY A 413 21.48 1.84 19.56
N GLY A 414 21.74 2.27 20.78
CA GLY A 414 22.09 3.67 21.05
C GLY A 414 21.76 4.11 22.47
N ASN A 415 22.11 5.36 22.75
CA ASN A 415 21.85 6.05 24.00
C ASN A 415 21.49 7.51 23.69
N ILE A 416 20.29 7.91 24.00
CA ILE A 416 19.81 9.27 23.79
C ILE A 416 19.07 9.85 24.98
N LEU A 417 19.00 11.17 25.06
CA LEU A 417 18.14 11.89 25.98
C LEU A 417 16.87 12.31 25.27
N LEU A 418 15.73 11.82 25.77
CA LEU A 418 14.40 12.21 25.33
C LEU A 418 13.90 13.36 26.21
N ASP A 419 13.56 14.49 25.60
CA ASP A 419 12.86 15.58 26.27
C ASP A 419 11.44 15.13 26.65
N VAL A 420 11.15 15.13 27.94
CA VAL A 420 9.84 14.78 28.52
C VAL A 420 9.31 15.90 29.40
N GLU A 421 9.78 17.15 29.23
CA GLU A 421 9.35 18.32 30.03
C GLU A 421 7.81 18.46 30.00
N ALA A 422 7.15 18.16 28.90
CA ALA A 422 5.69 18.19 28.79
C ALA A 422 4.96 17.21 29.72
N ALA A 423 5.68 16.25 30.30
CA ALA A 423 5.18 15.28 31.30
C ALA A 423 5.88 15.42 32.66
N GLU A 424 6.57 16.53 32.93
CA GLU A 424 7.37 16.71 34.15
C GLU A 424 6.54 16.42 35.45
N GLY A 425 7.10 15.57 36.31
CA GLY A 425 6.47 15.14 37.57
C GLY A 425 5.52 13.96 37.45
N GLU A 426 5.13 13.57 36.23
CA GLU A 426 4.25 12.42 36.01
C GLU A 426 5.02 11.09 36.09
N LYS A 427 4.29 10.01 36.36
CA LYS A 427 4.86 8.66 36.27
C LYS A 427 4.89 8.21 34.84
N LEU A 428 6.01 7.63 34.43
CA LEU A 428 6.23 7.08 33.07
C LEU A 428 6.39 5.57 33.12
N SER A 429 5.72 4.88 32.20
CA SER A 429 6.00 3.50 31.83
C SER A 429 6.95 3.50 30.63
N VAL A 430 8.02 2.72 30.70
CA VAL A 430 9.02 2.57 29.63
C VAL A 430 9.11 1.09 29.25
N ARG A 431 8.89 0.79 27.98
CA ARG A 431 8.90 -0.60 27.52
C ARG A 431 9.64 -0.75 26.18
N TRP A 432 10.61 -1.65 26.14
CA TRP A 432 11.42 -1.92 24.95
C TRP A 432 10.89 -3.08 24.13
N LEU A 433 10.94 -2.95 22.81
CA LEU A 433 10.59 -3.98 21.81
C LEU A 433 11.83 -4.40 21.02
N ASP A 434 12.19 -5.70 21.08
CA ASP A 434 13.12 -6.29 20.14
C ASP A 434 12.40 -6.53 18.82
N ILE A 435 12.69 -5.71 17.81
CA ILE A 435 11.99 -5.71 16.51
C ILE A 435 12.20 -7.02 15.75
N ARG A 436 13.41 -7.61 15.83
CA ARG A 436 13.73 -8.85 15.09
C ARG A 436 13.00 -10.06 15.65
N GLN A 437 12.75 -10.06 16.95
CA GLN A 437 12.06 -11.15 17.65
C GLN A 437 10.58 -10.90 17.85
N SER A 438 10.11 -9.67 17.58
CA SER A 438 8.76 -9.19 17.92
C SER A 438 8.43 -9.51 19.39
N THR A 439 9.34 -9.18 20.33
CA THR A 439 9.20 -9.47 21.74
C THR A 439 9.44 -8.24 22.60
N TRP A 440 8.49 -8.00 23.50
CA TRP A 440 8.58 -6.94 24.50
C TRP A 440 9.49 -7.38 25.68
N GLN A 441 10.30 -6.43 26.16
CA GLN A 441 10.99 -6.54 27.44
C GLN A 441 10.05 -6.19 28.58
N ASP A 442 10.51 -6.45 29.83
CA ASP A 442 9.77 -6.05 31.02
C ASP A 442 9.58 -4.53 31.06
N GLU A 443 8.43 -4.10 31.59
CA GLU A 443 8.11 -2.70 31.78
C GLU A 443 8.88 -2.12 32.99
N VAL A 444 9.42 -0.92 32.80
CA VAL A 444 10.10 -0.18 33.84
C VAL A 444 9.37 1.12 34.07
N ASN A 445 9.06 1.40 35.35
CA ASN A 445 8.39 2.64 35.74
C ASN A 445 9.41 3.63 36.30
N THR A 446 9.26 4.90 35.94
CA THR A 446 10.08 6.01 36.44
C THR A 446 9.21 7.25 36.62
N THR A 447 9.80 8.33 37.12
CA THR A 447 9.14 9.64 37.15
C THR A 447 9.78 10.54 36.11
N ALA A 448 8.98 11.29 35.38
CA ALA A 448 9.47 12.24 34.41
C ALA A 448 10.22 13.38 35.10
N GLU A 449 11.46 13.56 34.72
CA GLU A 449 12.22 14.79 34.90
C GLU A 449 12.20 15.54 33.54
N ASN A 450 12.99 16.59 33.37
CA ASN A 450 13.03 17.30 32.09
C ASN A 450 13.49 16.39 30.93
N GLN A 451 14.37 15.43 31.25
CA GLN A 451 14.92 14.50 30.27
C GLN A 451 14.92 13.06 30.78
N LEU A 452 14.64 12.12 29.88
CA LEU A 452 14.71 10.69 30.16
C LEU A 452 15.85 10.07 29.36
N ASN A 453 16.82 9.47 30.06
CA ASN A 453 17.90 8.74 29.41
C ASN A 453 17.41 7.36 28.92
N LEU A 454 17.42 7.12 27.61
CA LEU A 454 17.01 5.88 26.96
C LEU A 454 18.22 5.16 26.38
N VAL A 455 18.57 4.02 26.99
CA VAL A 455 19.67 3.14 26.53
C VAL A 455 19.06 1.85 26.03
N THR A 456 19.38 1.45 24.78
CA THR A 456 18.88 0.19 24.22
C THR A 456 19.35 -1.01 25.05
N PRO A 457 18.54 -2.09 25.20
CA PRO A 457 18.91 -3.27 26.00
C PRO A 457 20.18 -3.99 25.52
N LYS A 458 20.55 -3.79 24.25
CA LYS A 458 21.81 -4.28 23.65
C LYS A 458 22.39 -3.19 22.75
N GLU A 459 23.72 -3.22 22.63
CA GLU A 459 24.47 -2.28 21.78
C GLU A 459 24.18 -2.44 20.28
N GLU A 460 23.69 -3.59 19.86
CA GLU A 460 23.37 -3.91 18.47
C GLU A 460 21.91 -4.36 18.31
N GLY A 461 21.41 -4.21 17.11
CA GLY A 461 20.08 -4.68 16.71
C GLY A 461 19.08 -3.55 16.53
N TYR A 462 17.89 -3.94 16.08
CA TYR A 462 16.77 -3.00 15.87
C TYR A 462 15.90 -2.99 17.11
N TRP A 463 15.78 -1.83 17.71
CA TRP A 463 14.99 -1.62 18.92
C TRP A 463 13.92 -0.56 18.71
N ALA A 464 12.81 -0.74 19.36
CA ALA A 464 11.87 0.35 19.57
C ALA A 464 11.54 0.47 21.07
N VAL A 465 11.18 1.65 21.51
CA VAL A 465 10.74 1.89 22.88
C VAL A 465 9.45 2.70 22.86
N VAL A 466 8.54 2.36 23.73
CA VAL A 466 7.35 3.14 24.07
C VAL A 466 7.53 3.72 25.44
N VAL A 467 7.27 5.03 25.56
CA VAL A 467 7.22 5.77 26.84
C VAL A 467 5.82 6.36 26.95
N LYS A 468 5.11 6.05 28.03
CA LYS A 468 3.72 6.52 28.26
C LYS A 468 3.60 7.17 29.62
N VAL A 469 2.85 8.27 29.69
CA VAL A 469 2.38 8.82 30.95
C VAL A 469 1.34 7.85 31.52
N MET A 470 1.53 7.49 32.81
CA MET A 470 0.63 6.57 33.49
C MET A 470 -0.55 7.37 34.09
N GLU A 471 -1.78 6.86 33.93
CA GLU A 471 -2.98 7.41 34.54
C GLU A 471 -2.97 7.34 36.08
#